data_bfc2fb284a7b32b4fd239d0a772777af
#
_entry.id   bfc2fb284a7b32b4fd239d0a772777af
#
_cell.length_a   1.000
_cell.length_b   1.000
_cell.length_c   1.000
_cell.angle_alpha   90.00
_cell.angle_beta   90.00
_cell.angle_gamma   90.00
#
_symmetry.space_group_name_H-M   'P 1'
#
loop_
_entity.id
_entity.type
_entity.pdbx_description
1 polymer ?
#
loop_
_entity_poly.entity_id
_entity_poly.type
_entity_poly.pdbx_seq_one_letter_code
_entity_poly.pdbx_strand_id
1 'polypeptide(L)'
;MSVYYGILVLLLSCLSGCMGKSQDIIGISSSEVTVDASAGTVELTAKGAFDIDWVRYGTDKTEGELSLRGNRNGDEYNYTGPWFTIRTSDERHRLIIDLKENTTGIGRSLSIQIFSLDYFQWVNVSQSAE
;
A
#
# COMPACT_ATOMS: atom_id res chain seq x y z
N MET A 1 9.38 11.88 -39.44
CA MET A 1 8.12 11.63 -39.73
C MET A 1 7.43 10.76 -38.77
N SER A 2 7.88 9.63 -38.54
CA SER A 2 7.29 8.76 -37.59
C SER A 2 7.24 9.28 -36.18
N VAL A 3 8.16 10.12 -35.84
CA VAL A 3 8.21 10.68 -34.53
C VAL A 3 6.97 11.44 -34.17
N TYR A 4 6.49 12.31 -35.16
CA TYR A 4 5.41 13.05 -34.90
C TYR A 4 4.16 12.32 -34.87
N TYR A 5 4.09 11.22 -35.44
CA TYR A 5 3.02 10.42 -35.53
C TYR A 5 2.91 9.69 -34.19
N GLY A 6 4.03 9.29 -33.63
CA GLY A 6 4.06 8.65 -32.33
C GLY A 6 3.56 9.54 -31.24
N ILE A 7 3.88 10.78 -31.31
CA ILE A 7 3.47 11.74 -30.34
C ILE A 7 1.96 11.91 -30.34
N LEU A 8 1.40 11.90 -31.50
CA LEU A 8 -0.01 12.07 -31.64
C LEU A 8 -0.74 10.91 -31.00
N VAL A 9 -0.24 9.72 -31.15
CA VAL A 9 -0.83 8.55 -30.58
C VAL A 9 -0.79 8.62 -29.07
N LEU A 10 0.28 9.11 -28.55
CA LEU A 10 0.43 9.24 -27.11
C LEU A 10 -0.60 10.19 -26.54
N LEU A 11 -0.86 11.25 -27.22
CA LEU A 11 -1.83 12.23 -26.77
C LEU A 11 -3.22 11.62 -26.68
N LEU A 12 -3.57 10.83 -27.64
CA LEU A 12 -4.84 10.18 -27.66
C LEU A 12 -4.97 9.20 -26.52
N SER A 13 -3.92 8.47 -26.24
CA SER A 13 -3.92 7.54 -25.14
C SER A 13 -4.12 8.24 -23.84
N CYS A 14 -3.48 9.34 -23.68
CA CYS A 14 -3.58 10.11 -22.47
C CYS A 14 -4.99 10.59 -22.23
N LEU A 15 -5.64 11.08 -23.24
CA LEU A 15 -6.98 11.56 -23.11
C LEU A 15 -7.93 10.43 -22.75
N SER A 16 -7.75 9.29 -23.34
CA SER A 16 -8.55 8.16 -23.02
C SER A 16 -8.36 7.74 -21.60
N GLY A 17 -7.16 7.73 -21.14
CA GLY A 17 -6.82 7.32 -19.79
C GLY A 17 -7.36 8.23 -18.73
N CYS A 18 -7.56 9.48 -19.04
CA CYS A 18 -8.03 10.43 -18.06
C CYS A 18 -9.52 10.37 -17.86
N MET A 19 -10.24 9.77 -18.78
CA MET A 19 -11.67 9.73 -18.68
C MET A 19 -12.14 8.61 -17.78
N GLY A 20 -12.82 8.94 -16.72
CA GLY A 20 -13.44 7.98 -15.85
C GLY A 20 -12.54 7.27 -14.85
N LYS A 21 -11.31 7.71 -14.69
CA LYS A 21 -10.42 7.14 -13.71
C LYS A 21 -9.95 8.18 -12.72
N SER A 22 -9.86 7.79 -11.45
CA SER A 22 -9.31 8.66 -10.43
C SER A 22 -7.82 8.81 -10.66
N GLN A 23 -7.32 9.97 -10.47
CA GLN A 23 -5.91 10.24 -10.59
C GLN A 23 -5.20 9.83 -9.31
N ASP A 24 -4.01 9.28 -9.42
CA ASP A 24 -3.21 8.92 -8.26
C ASP A 24 -2.74 10.16 -7.55
N ILE A 25 -3.39 10.48 -6.46
CA ILE A 25 -3.06 11.63 -5.64
C ILE A 25 -2.27 11.25 -4.41
N ILE A 26 -1.98 9.96 -4.22
CA ILE A 26 -1.20 9.48 -3.09
C ILE A 26 0.28 9.37 -3.44
N GLY A 27 0.58 8.75 -4.56
CA GLY A 27 1.96 8.59 -5.00
C GLY A 27 2.82 7.82 -4.00
N ILE A 28 2.35 6.63 -3.59
CA ILE A 28 3.11 5.80 -2.64
C ILE A 28 4.39 5.30 -3.31
N SER A 29 5.47 5.26 -2.55
CA SER A 29 6.80 4.95 -3.09
C SER A 29 6.93 3.53 -3.62
N SER A 30 6.17 2.59 -3.07
CA SER A 30 6.10 1.23 -3.60
C SER A 30 4.80 0.57 -3.19
N SER A 31 4.21 -0.21 -4.06
CA SER A 31 2.98 -0.94 -3.75
C SER A 31 3.20 -2.44 -3.60
N GLU A 32 4.41 -2.92 -3.92
CA GLU A 32 4.75 -4.33 -3.78
C GLU A 32 6.11 -4.43 -3.10
N VAL A 33 6.15 -5.04 -1.93
CA VAL A 33 7.37 -5.15 -1.14
C VAL A 33 7.56 -6.61 -0.75
N THR A 34 8.76 -7.13 -0.97
CA THR A 34 9.10 -8.48 -0.54
C THR A 34 10.26 -8.39 0.45
N VAL A 35 10.11 -9.03 1.59
CA VAL A 35 11.14 -9.04 2.62
C VAL A 35 11.43 -10.47 3.05
N ASP A 36 12.57 -10.69 3.71
CA ASP A 36 12.93 -12.02 4.18
C ASP A 36 12.19 -12.35 5.48
N ALA A 37 12.49 -13.48 6.07
CA ALA A 37 11.80 -13.95 7.26
C ALA A 37 12.16 -13.20 8.54
N SER A 38 13.20 -12.41 8.51
CA SER A 38 13.67 -11.69 9.71
C SER A 38 12.69 -10.61 10.12
N ALA A 39 12.68 -10.30 11.39
CA ALA A 39 11.95 -9.13 11.87
C ALA A 39 12.55 -7.87 11.23
N GLY A 40 11.71 -6.90 10.93
CA GLY A 40 12.18 -5.67 10.30
C GLY A 40 11.09 -4.66 10.12
N THR A 41 11.46 -3.54 9.54
CA THR A 41 10.55 -2.42 9.31
C THR A 41 10.56 -2.07 7.83
N VAL A 42 9.36 -1.91 7.26
CA VAL A 42 9.17 -1.40 5.91
C VAL A 42 8.64 0.02 6.05
N GLU A 43 9.29 0.96 5.41
CA GLU A 43 8.85 2.35 5.47
C GLU A 43 8.62 2.85 4.05
N LEU A 44 7.41 3.31 3.77
CA LEU A 44 7.03 3.84 2.47
C LEU A 44 6.61 5.29 2.62
N THR A 45 6.93 6.10 1.62
CA THR A 45 6.57 7.52 1.64
C THR A 45 5.52 7.79 0.59
N ALA A 46 4.72 8.79 0.81
CA ALA A 46 3.66 9.20 -0.12
C ALA A 46 3.77 10.68 -0.40
N LYS A 47 3.41 11.08 -1.60
CA LYS A 47 3.42 12.48 -1.97
C LYS A 47 2.18 13.19 -1.45
N GLY A 48 1.08 12.48 -1.30
CA GLY A 48 -0.15 13.02 -0.75
C GLY A 48 -0.55 12.24 0.50
N ALA A 49 -1.24 12.90 1.40
CA ALA A 49 -1.74 12.24 2.60
C ALA A 49 -2.78 11.18 2.23
N PHE A 50 -2.80 10.09 2.96
CA PHE A 50 -3.73 8.99 2.71
C PHE A 50 -4.37 8.53 4.01
N ASP A 51 -5.46 7.81 3.87
CA ASP A 51 -6.10 7.11 5.00
C ASP A 51 -6.00 5.62 4.73
N ILE A 52 -6.27 4.81 5.75
CA ILE A 52 -6.23 3.36 5.63
C ILE A 52 -7.65 2.80 5.73
N ASP A 53 -7.99 1.91 4.85
CA ASP A 53 -9.27 1.22 4.88
C ASP A 53 -9.07 -0.24 5.26
N TRP A 54 -8.98 -1.14 4.28
CA TRP A 54 -8.93 -2.57 4.53
C TRP A 54 -7.52 -3.08 4.78
N VAL A 55 -7.43 -4.06 5.68
CA VAL A 55 -6.20 -4.78 5.96
C VAL A 55 -6.52 -6.27 5.87
N ARG A 56 -5.75 -7.01 5.08
CA ARG A 56 -5.87 -8.45 4.95
C ARG A 56 -4.52 -9.09 5.19
N TYR A 57 -4.48 -10.23 5.86
CA TYR A 57 -3.21 -10.86 6.14
C TYR A 57 -3.32 -12.37 6.26
N GLY A 58 -2.20 -13.06 6.14
CA GLY A 58 -2.12 -14.49 6.28
C GLY A 58 -1.29 -15.12 5.19
N THR A 59 -1.27 -16.43 5.14
CA THR A 59 -0.51 -17.16 4.13
C THR A 59 -1.14 -16.98 2.76
N ASP A 60 -2.47 -16.83 2.69
CA ASP A 60 -3.19 -16.59 1.45
C ASP A 60 -4.13 -15.40 1.58
N LYS A 61 -3.87 -14.51 2.55
CA LYS A 61 -4.66 -13.30 2.81
C LYS A 61 -6.06 -13.61 3.35
N THR A 62 -6.25 -14.78 3.94
CA THR A 62 -7.56 -15.18 4.46
C THR A 62 -7.59 -15.40 5.95
N GLU A 63 -6.44 -15.26 6.65
CA GLU A 63 -6.39 -15.47 8.09
C GLU A 63 -7.01 -14.33 8.88
N GLY A 64 -6.98 -13.15 8.34
CA GLY A 64 -7.61 -12.01 8.99
C GLY A 64 -7.89 -10.88 8.03
N GLU A 65 -8.96 -10.17 8.33
CA GLU A 65 -9.38 -9.03 7.52
C GLU A 65 -10.13 -8.05 8.42
N LEU A 66 -9.82 -6.78 8.32
CA LEU A 66 -10.50 -5.75 9.10
C LEU A 66 -10.38 -4.40 8.40
N SER A 67 -11.20 -3.45 8.80
CA SER A 67 -11.11 -2.08 8.30
C SER A 67 -10.58 -1.17 9.39
N LEU A 68 -9.66 -0.30 9.02
CA LEU A 68 -9.17 0.73 9.93
C LEU A 68 -9.82 2.08 9.64
N ARG A 69 -10.76 2.13 8.72
CA ARG A 69 -11.41 3.38 8.34
C ARG A 69 -12.06 4.03 9.57
N GLY A 70 -11.74 5.29 9.79
CA GLY A 70 -12.28 6.03 10.91
C GLY A 70 -11.59 5.77 12.25
N ASN A 71 -10.54 4.95 12.25
CA ASN A 71 -9.86 4.58 13.49
C ASN A 71 -8.52 5.30 13.70
N ARG A 72 -8.40 6.50 13.18
CA ARG A 72 -7.22 7.31 13.45
C ARG A 72 -7.25 7.80 14.89
N ASN A 73 -6.07 7.95 15.44
CA ASN A 73 -5.89 8.60 16.72
C ASN A 73 -5.19 9.93 16.41
N GLY A 74 -5.95 11.00 16.37
CA GLY A 74 -5.43 12.27 15.88
C GLY A 74 -5.18 12.18 14.37
N ASP A 75 -3.99 12.53 13.95
CA ASP A 75 -3.62 12.53 12.53
C ASP A 75 -3.11 11.19 12.03
N GLU A 76 -2.85 10.24 12.93
CA GLU A 76 -2.13 9.04 12.54
C GLU A 76 -2.88 7.76 12.86
N TYR A 77 -2.53 6.68 12.15
CA TYR A 77 -3.01 5.34 12.43
C TYR A 77 -1.96 4.59 13.22
N ASN A 78 -2.41 3.68 14.10
CA ASN A 78 -1.52 2.79 14.82
C ASN A 78 -2.32 1.53 15.17
N TYR A 79 -2.04 0.44 14.47
CA TYR A 79 -2.74 -0.82 14.66
C TYR A 79 -1.74 -1.96 14.83
N THR A 80 -1.92 -2.76 15.88
CA THR A 80 -1.07 -3.93 16.14
C THR A 80 -1.84 -5.20 15.81
N GLY A 81 -1.36 -5.92 14.82
CA GLY A 81 -1.88 -7.21 14.44
C GLY A 81 -1.09 -8.34 15.08
N PRO A 82 -1.34 -9.59 14.68
CA PRO A 82 -0.68 -10.73 15.33
C PRO A 82 0.82 -10.79 15.05
N TRP A 83 1.27 -10.37 13.90
CA TRP A 83 2.68 -10.43 13.55
C TRP A 83 3.19 -9.16 12.86
N PHE A 84 2.41 -8.10 12.91
CA PHE A 84 2.79 -6.85 12.28
C PHE A 84 2.18 -5.68 13.04
N THR A 85 2.77 -4.51 12.87
CA THR A 85 2.17 -3.27 13.34
C THR A 85 2.12 -2.33 12.14
N ILE A 86 0.99 -1.66 11.96
CA ILE A 86 0.81 -0.69 10.90
C ILE A 86 0.68 0.67 11.55
N ARG A 87 1.50 1.62 11.14
CA ARG A 87 1.37 2.97 11.64
C ARG A 87 1.69 3.96 10.53
N THR A 88 1.22 5.16 10.72
CA THR A 88 1.51 6.25 9.80
C THR A 88 2.26 7.33 10.57
N SER A 89 2.90 8.23 9.85
CA SER A 89 3.52 9.41 10.44
C SER A 89 3.56 10.53 9.40
N ASP A 90 4.04 11.68 9.81
CA ASP A 90 4.19 12.84 8.96
C ASP A 90 2.86 13.21 8.31
N GLU A 91 1.83 13.31 9.12
CA GLU A 91 0.48 13.64 8.70
C GLU A 91 0.00 12.70 7.59
N ARG A 92 0.27 11.41 7.79
CA ARG A 92 -0.11 10.34 6.86
C ARG A 92 0.54 10.45 5.48
N HIS A 93 1.81 10.88 5.48
CA HIS A 93 2.65 10.84 4.29
C HIS A 93 3.67 9.71 4.37
N ARG A 94 3.64 8.92 5.46
CA ARG A 94 4.48 7.74 5.62
C ARG A 94 3.66 6.58 6.12
N LEU A 95 3.93 5.41 5.55
CA LEU A 95 3.34 4.16 6.00
C LEU A 95 4.48 3.32 6.55
N ILE A 96 4.39 2.93 7.82
CA ILE A 96 5.44 2.19 8.50
C ILE A 96 4.86 0.86 8.95
N ILE A 97 5.49 -0.23 8.53
CA ILE A 97 5.04 -1.55 8.83
C ILE A 97 6.17 -2.28 9.55
N ASP A 98 5.95 -2.63 10.82
CA ASP A 98 6.91 -3.40 11.58
C ASP A 98 6.49 -4.86 11.52
N LEU A 99 7.40 -5.75 11.17
CA LEU A 99 7.11 -7.16 11.01
C LEU A 99 7.88 -7.96 12.03
N LYS A 100 7.21 -8.95 12.64
CA LYS A 100 7.88 -9.90 13.49
C LYS A 100 8.56 -10.94 12.61
N GLU A 101 9.54 -11.62 13.15
CA GLU A 101 10.20 -12.72 12.47
C GLU A 101 9.18 -13.78 12.07
N ASN A 102 9.30 -14.32 10.87
CA ASN A 102 8.41 -15.37 10.40
C ASN A 102 9.03 -16.72 10.72
N THR A 103 8.56 -17.36 11.78
CA THR A 103 9.04 -18.66 12.21
C THR A 103 8.08 -19.79 11.82
N THR A 104 7.10 -19.51 10.98
CA THR A 104 6.06 -20.48 10.65
C THR A 104 6.49 -21.51 9.61
N GLY A 105 7.54 -21.23 8.88
CA GLY A 105 7.98 -22.11 7.79
C GLY A 105 7.22 -21.90 6.50
N ILE A 106 6.28 -20.98 6.47
CA ILE A 106 5.46 -20.68 5.30
C ILE A 106 5.46 -19.19 5.05
N GLY A 107 5.60 -18.77 3.81
CA GLY A 107 5.51 -17.35 3.46
C GLY A 107 4.14 -16.79 3.81
N ARG A 108 4.10 -15.52 4.16
CA ARG A 108 2.86 -14.85 4.54
C ARG A 108 2.82 -13.44 3.95
N SER A 109 1.66 -12.88 3.87
CA SER A 109 1.50 -11.56 3.27
C SER A 109 0.56 -10.67 4.05
N LEU A 110 0.74 -9.38 3.86
CA LEU A 110 -0.07 -8.34 4.45
C LEU A 110 -0.44 -7.39 3.32
N SER A 111 -1.73 -7.14 3.15
CA SER A 111 -2.21 -6.21 2.14
C SER A 111 -2.97 -5.10 2.83
N ILE A 112 -2.61 -3.87 2.51
CA ILE A 112 -3.19 -2.69 3.13
C ILE A 112 -3.78 -1.83 2.03
N GLN A 113 -5.07 -1.54 2.12
CA GLN A 113 -5.70 -0.63 1.17
C GLN A 113 -5.63 0.77 1.74
N ILE A 114 -4.93 1.66 1.04
CA ILE A 114 -4.88 3.07 1.40
C ILE A 114 -5.76 3.84 0.43
N PHE A 115 -6.23 4.99 0.85
CA PHE A 115 -7.11 5.79 -0.01
C PHE A 115 -6.99 7.27 0.28
N SER A 116 -7.37 8.06 -0.69
CA SER A 116 -7.52 9.50 -0.53
C SER A 116 -8.63 9.93 -1.47
N LEU A 117 -9.67 10.54 -0.96
CA LEU A 117 -10.88 10.87 -1.71
C LEU A 117 -11.43 9.56 -2.34
N ASP A 118 -11.55 9.52 -3.64
CA ASP A 118 -12.06 8.33 -4.33
C ASP A 118 -10.97 7.49 -4.99
N TYR A 119 -9.70 7.76 -4.69
CA TYR A 119 -8.59 6.97 -5.18
C TYR A 119 -8.18 5.93 -4.15
N PHE A 120 -8.12 4.66 -4.54
CA PHE A 120 -7.76 3.56 -3.66
C PHE A 120 -6.55 2.83 -4.23
N GLN A 121 -5.65 2.40 -3.37
CA GLN A 121 -4.43 1.70 -3.75
C GLN A 121 -4.12 0.61 -2.74
N TRP A 122 -3.86 -0.60 -3.23
CA TRP A 122 -3.39 -1.68 -2.36
C TRP A 122 -1.87 -1.62 -2.25
N VAL A 123 -1.37 -1.83 -1.04
CA VAL A 123 0.04 -2.01 -0.77
C VAL A 123 0.20 -3.43 -0.25
N ASN A 124 1.02 -4.22 -0.90
CA ASN A 124 1.20 -5.63 -0.58
C ASN A 124 2.62 -5.88 -0.07
N VAL A 125 2.73 -6.51 1.09
CA VAL A 125 4.00 -6.89 1.68
C VAL A 125 4.03 -8.41 1.79
N SER A 126 5.05 -9.03 1.21
CA SER A 126 5.23 -10.47 1.28
C SER A 126 6.45 -10.76 2.13
N GLN A 127 6.30 -11.59 3.15
CA GLN A 127 7.41 -12.00 4.00
C GLN A 127 7.71 -13.48 3.74
N SER A 128 8.93 -13.77 3.39
CA SER A 128 9.35 -15.11 3.02
C SER A 128 9.33 -16.07 4.20
N ALA A 129 9.27 -17.36 3.90
CA ALA A 129 9.49 -18.39 4.90
C ALA A 129 10.99 -18.43 5.24
N GLU A 130 11.26 -18.93 6.44
CA GLU A 130 12.62 -19.07 6.88
C GLU A 130 13.37 -20.11 6.09
#